data_59fa5e202a0de1b2a562d26b808a096a
#
_entry.id   59fa5e202a0de1b2a562d26b808a096a
#
_cell.length_a   1.000
_cell.length_b   1.000
_cell.length_c   1.000
_cell.angle_alpha   90.00
_cell.angle_beta   90.00
_cell.angle_gamma   90.00
#
_symmetry.space_group_name_H-M   'P 1'
#
loop_
_entity.id
_entity.type
_entity.pdbx_description
1 polymer ?
#
loop_
_entity_poly.entity_id
_entity_poly.type
_entity_poly.pdbx_seq_one_letter_code
_entity_poly.pdbx_strand_id
1 'polypeptide(L)'
;LPILKQACVVVSRGQKAALLAAALTFGSGAAVAQQAVPGQMPNLAGLSGQMHAAAEYCNAYTAAQLDQMKQQQKTAAGAQGMAAADFDAAFSQSYTATKGQLGSLSAADKEKTCAQLKAISATRPQ
;
A
#
# COMPACT_ATOMS: atom_id res chain seq x y z
N LEU A 1 30.06 -2.63 -32.19
CA LEU A 1 30.15 -3.44 -30.95
C LEU A 1 30.98 -2.79 -29.83
N PRO A 2 32.02 -1.99 -30.07
CA PRO A 2 32.70 -1.31 -28.95
C PRO A 2 31.85 -0.25 -28.26
N ILE A 3 30.88 0.32 -28.93
CA ILE A 3 29.97 1.33 -28.40
C ILE A 3 29.03 0.73 -27.33
N LEU A 4 28.59 -0.51 -27.52
CA LEU A 4 27.75 -1.21 -26.56
C LEU A 4 28.47 -1.57 -25.23
N LYS A 5 29.77 -1.87 -25.31
CA LYS A 5 30.57 -2.12 -24.10
C LYS A 5 30.79 -0.86 -23.26
N GLN A 6 30.92 0.31 -23.90
CA GLN A 6 31.09 1.56 -23.18
C GLN A 6 29.78 2.01 -22.50
N ALA A 7 28.65 1.79 -23.15
CA ALA A 7 27.35 2.10 -22.55
C ALA A 7 27.06 1.27 -21.28
N CYS A 8 27.43 -0.01 -21.29
CA CYS A 8 27.26 -0.86 -20.09
C CYS A 8 28.16 -0.43 -18.92
N VAL A 9 29.39 0.03 -19.22
CA VAL A 9 30.32 0.48 -18.18
C VAL A 9 29.87 1.80 -17.56
N VAL A 10 29.32 2.71 -18.35
CA VAL A 10 28.83 4.01 -17.86
C VAL A 10 27.59 3.84 -16.99
N VAL A 11 26.66 2.98 -17.38
CA VAL A 11 25.46 2.68 -16.58
C VAL A 11 25.84 2.00 -15.26
N SER A 12 26.80 1.10 -15.27
CA SER A 12 27.30 0.42 -14.05
C SER A 12 27.94 1.40 -13.05
N ARG A 13 28.68 2.38 -13.53
CA ARG A 13 29.30 3.40 -12.65
C ARG A 13 28.29 4.37 -12.08
N GLY A 14 27.29 4.76 -12.84
CA GLY A 14 26.19 5.62 -12.36
C GLY A 14 25.30 4.95 -11.33
N GLN A 15 25.00 3.67 -11.50
CA GLN A 15 24.21 2.91 -10.55
C GLN A 15 24.91 2.71 -9.19
N LYS A 16 26.22 2.49 -9.20
CA LYS A 16 26.97 2.37 -7.93
C LYS A 16 27.00 3.68 -7.15
N ALA A 17 27.08 4.81 -7.82
CA ALA A 17 27.02 6.12 -7.17
C ALA A 17 25.60 6.44 -6.65
N ALA A 18 24.57 6.08 -7.40
CA ALA A 18 23.19 6.26 -6.99
C ALA A 18 22.80 5.38 -5.80
N LEU A 19 23.33 4.15 -5.72
CA LEU A 19 23.10 3.26 -4.59
C LEU A 19 23.72 3.76 -3.29
N LEU A 20 24.86 4.42 -3.34
CA LEU A 20 25.50 5.00 -2.16
C LEU A 20 24.77 6.25 -1.65
N ALA A 21 24.22 7.06 -2.54
CA ALA A 21 23.41 8.21 -2.17
C ALA A 21 22.04 7.79 -1.64
N ALA A 22 21.46 6.71 -2.19
CA ALA A 22 20.20 6.15 -1.72
C ALA A 22 20.29 5.53 -0.32
N ALA A 23 21.43 4.97 0.06
CA ALA A 23 21.61 4.36 1.37
C ALA A 23 21.50 5.35 2.54
N LEU A 24 21.72 6.63 2.32
CA LEU A 24 21.64 7.67 3.35
C LEU A 24 20.24 8.29 3.49
N THR A 25 19.36 8.12 2.50
CA THR A 25 17.99 8.66 2.54
C THR A 25 16.93 7.62 2.89
N PHE A 26 17.31 6.36 3.05
CA PHE A 26 16.38 5.24 3.21
C PHE A 26 15.94 4.94 4.64
N GLY A 27 16.09 5.89 5.56
CA GLY A 27 15.69 5.66 6.96
C GLY A 27 14.18 5.45 7.16
N SER A 28 13.31 5.94 6.29
CA SER A 28 11.87 5.93 6.56
C SER A 28 10.99 5.55 5.37
N GLY A 29 11.49 5.57 4.15
CA GLY A 29 10.66 5.34 2.97
C GLY A 29 10.79 3.94 2.34
N ALA A 30 11.84 3.23 2.66
CA ALA A 30 12.19 1.98 2.00
C ALA A 30 11.28 0.80 2.34
N ALA A 31 10.63 0.85 3.50
CA ALA A 31 9.76 -0.24 3.95
C ALA A 31 8.52 -0.41 3.05
N VAL A 32 8.05 0.66 2.44
CA VAL A 32 6.86 0.62 1.56
C VAL A 32 7.22 0.12 0.15
N ALA A 33 8.40 0.47 -0.35
CA ALA A 33 8.86 0.04 -1.66
C ALA A 33 9.28 -1.44 -1.72
N GLN A 34 9.67 -2.03 -0.59
CA GLN A 34 10.10 -3.43 -0.51
C GLN A 34 8.97 -4.44 -0.56
N GLN A 35 7.72 -4.01 -0.42
CA GLN A 35 6.55 -4.88 -0.48
C GLN A 35 6.01 -5.09 -1.90
N ALA A 36 6.49 -4.35 -2.87
CA ALA A 36 6.19 -4.57 -4.26
C ALA A 36 7.17 -5.59 -4.85
N VAL A 37 6.86 -6.87 -4.77
CA VAL A 37 7.59 -7.92 -5.49
C VAL A 37 7.30 -7.75 -6.98
N PRO A 38 8.34 -7.59 -7.84
CA PRO A 38 8.11 -7.50 -9.28
C PRO A 38 7.39 -8.76 -9.78
N GLY A 39 6.20 -8.58 -10.38
CA GLY A 39 5.39 -9.67 -10.91
C GLY A 39 4.25 -10.15 -10.00
N GLN A 40 4.19 -9.71 -8.76
CA GLN A 40 2.96 -9.81 -7.96
C GLN A 40 2.20 -8.49 -8.10
N MET A 41 0.95 -8.57 -8.54
CA MET A 41 0.03 -7.45 -8.38
C MET A 41 0.10 -7.00 -6.91
N PRO A 42 0.12 -5.68 -6.64
CA PRO A 42 0.02 -5.23 -5.26
C PRO A 42 -1.13 -6.00 -4.64
N ASN A 43 -0.89 -6.60 -3.48
CA ASN A 43 -1.85 -7.46 -2.83
C ASN A 43 -3.13 -6.66 -2.56
N LEU A 44 -4.06 -6.70 -3.52
CA LEU A 44 -5.31 -5.94 -3.50
C LEU A 44 -6.07 -6.21 -2.21
N ALA A 45 -6.01 -7.45 -1.72
CA ALA A 45 -6.65 -7.85 -0.48
C ALA A 45 -5.98 -7.17 0.73
N GLY A 46 -4.65 -7.13 0.76
CA GLY A 46 -3.92 -6.44 1.83
C GLY A 46 -4.17 -4.94 1.84
N LEU A 47 -4.10 -4.30 0.68
CA LEU A 47 -4.41 -2.87 0.54
C LEU A 47 -5.86 -2.57 0.95
N SER A 48 -6.80 -3.43 0.55
CA SER A 48 -8.19 -3.35 0.95
C SER A 48 -8.37 -3.40 2.46
N GLY A 49 -7.68 -4.30 3.15
CA GLY A 49 -7.69 -4.40 4.61
C GLY A 49 -7.14 -3.14 5.29
N GLN A 50 -6.05 -2.57 4.78
CA GLN A 50 -5.49 -1.33 5.30
C GLN A 50 -6.46 -0.15 5.15
N MET A 51 -7.03 0.02 3.98
CA MET A 51 -7.98 1.10 3.72
C MET A 51 -9.26 0.95 4.54
N HIS A 52 -9.75 -0.27 4.71
CA HIS A 52 -10.92 -0.56 5.53
C HIS A 52 -10.66 -0.18 6.99
N ALA A 53 -9.53 -0.60 7.56
CA ALA A 53 -9.16 -0.27 8.94
C ALA A 53 -9.03 1.25 9.16
N ALA A 54 -8.41 1.97 8.22
CA ALA A 54 -8.27 3.41 8.29
C ALA A 54 -9.62 4.13 8.17
N ALA A 55 -10.46 3.68 7.25
CA ALA A 55 -11.78 4.26 7.03
C ALA A 55 -12.71 4.05 8.23
N GLU A 56 -12.69 2.87 8.84
CA GLU A 56 -13.41 2.57 10.06
C GLU A 56 -12.92 3.43 11.23
N TYR A 57 -11.61 3.49 11.42
CA TYR A 57 -10.99 4.26 12.49
C TYR A 57 -11.31 5.76 12.43
N CYS A 58 -11.39 6.30 11.23
CA CYS A 58 -11.71 7.71 10.99
C CYS A 58 -13.21 7.98 10.83
N ASN A 59 -14.07 6.98 10.92
CA ASN A 59 -15.51 7.08 10.65
C ASN A 59 -15.79 7.73 9.27
N ALA A 60 -15.00 7.38 8.25
CA ALA A 60 -15.14 7.92 6.90
C ALA A 60 -16.33 7.31 6.16
N TYR A 61 -16.68 6.07 6.48
CA TYR A 61 -17.80 5.32 5.90
C TYR A 61 -18.56 4.58 6.99
N THR A 62 -19.82 4.26 6.71
CA THR A 62 -20.61 3.38 7.58
C THR A 62 -20.14 1.93 7.50
N ALA A 63 -20.43 1.12 8.50
CA ALA A 63 -20.09 -0.30 8.49
C ALA A 63 -20.68 -1.02 7.25
N ALA A 64 -21.91 -0.72 6.87
CA ALA A 64 -22.56 -1.28 5.70
C ALA A 64 -21.83 -0.92 4.39
N GLN A 65 -21.37 0.32 4.26
CA GLN A 65 -20.59 0.77 3.11
C GLN A 65 -19.24 0.05 3.04
N LEU A 66 -18.57 -0.11 4.18
CA LEU A 66 -17.29 -0.83 4.26
C LEU A 66 -17.44 -2.30 3.88
N ASP A 67 -18.49 -2.97 4.35
CA ASP A 67 -18.78 -4.36 3.98
C ASP A 67 -19.07 -4.49 2.47
N GLN A 68 -19.85 -3.59 1.92
CA GLN A 68 -20.12 -3.57 0.48
C GLN A 68 -18.83 -3.39 -0.33
N MET A 69 -17.97 -2.46 0.06
CA MET A 69 -16.67 -2.23 -0.59
C MET A 69 -15.79 -3.47 -0.51
N LYS A 70 -15.74 -4.14 0.66
CA LYS A 70 -15.00 -5.40 0.85
C LYS A 70 -15.50 -6.48 -0.11
N GLN A 71 -16.81 -6.67 -0.23
CA GLN A 71 -17.39 -7.65 -1.14
C GLN A 71 -17.08 -7.36 -2.62
N GLN A 72 -17.17 -6.11 -3.03
CA GLN A 72 -16.81 -5.70 -4.38
C GLN A 72 -15.33 -5.99 -4.69
N GLN A 73 -14.44 -5.67 -3.77
CA GLN A 73 -13.00 -5.93 -3.91
C GLN A 73 -12.69 -7.43 -3.93
N LYS A 74 -13.37 -8.20 -3.09
CA LYS A 74 -13.26 -9.67 -3.07
C LYS A 74 -13.71 -10.29 -4.40
N THR A 75 -14.81 -9.79 -4.96
CA THR A 75 -15.31 -10.21 -6.28
C THR A 75 -14.31 -9.85 -7.38
N ALA A 76 -13.77 -8.65 -7.36
CA ALA A 76 -12.77 -8.21 -8.32
C ALA A 76 -11.48 -9.03 -8.23
N ALA A 77 -11.02 -9.36 -7.04
CA ALA A 77 -9.85 -10.22 -6.82
C ALA A 77 -10.11 -11.65 -7.32
N GLY A 78 -11.33 -12.17 -7.13
CA GLY A 78 -11.75 -13.45 -7.65
C GLY A 78 -11.75 -13.51 -9.17
N ALA A 79 -12.16 -12.44 -9.84
CA ALA A 79 -12.09 -12.32 -11.30
C ALA A 79 -10.64 -12.33 -11.82
N GLN A 80 -9.67 -11.98 -10.99
CA GLN A 80 -8.23 -12.04 -11.28
C GLN A 80 -7.58 -13.36 -10.85
N GLY A 81 -8.36 -14.34 -10.38
CA GLY A 81 -7.88 -15.65 -10.01
C GLY A 81 -7.51 -15.83 -8.53
N MET A 82 -7.78 -14.86 -7.66
CA MET A 82 -7.54 -15.00 -6.23
C MET A 82 -8.65 -15.81 -5.57
N ALA A 83 -8.30 -16.85 -4.81
CA ALA A 83 -9.27 -17.58 -4.02
C ALA A 83 -9.89 -16.70 -2.92
N ALA A 84 -11.17 -16.89 -2.64
CA ALA A 84 -11.89 -16.12 -1.63
C ALA A 84 -11.26 -16.23 -0.24
N ALA A 85 -10.76 -17.41 0.14
CA ALA A 85 -10.08 -17.65 1.40
C ALA A 85 -8.74 -16.90 1.48
N ASP A 86 -8.00 -16.80 0.39
CA ASP A 86 -6.73 -16.07 0.32
C ASP A 86 -6.98 -14.55 0.43
N PHE A 87 -8.04 -14.06 -0.21
CA PHE A 87 -8.47 -12.68 -0.03
C PHE A 87 -8.77 -12.38 1.44
N ASP A 88 -9.61 -13.19 2.07
CA ASP A 88 -10.02 -12.97 3.45
C ASP A 88 -8.83 -13.04 4.43
N ALA A 89 -7.90 -13.95 4.22
CA ALA A 89 -6.69 -14.06 5.04
C ALA A 89 -5.78 -12.82 4.91
N ALA A 90 -5.47 -12.40 3.70
CA ALA A 90 -4.64 -11.23 3.44
C ALA A 90 -5.31 -9.92 3.90
N PHE A 91 -6.61 -9.79 3.67
CA PHE A 91 -7.42 -8.68 4.17
C PHE A 91 -7.35 -8.60 5.70
N SER A 92 -7.64 -9.70 6.38
CA SER A 92 -7.71 -9.77 7.84
C SER A 92 -6.35 -9.45 8.49
N GLN A 93 -5.27 -9.97 7.93
CA GLN A 93 -3.92 -9.69 8.40
C GLN A 93 -3.59 -8.20 8.32
N SER A 94 -3.80 -7.59 7.16
CA SER A 94 -3.51 -6.17 6.95
C SER A 94 -4.44 -5.25 7.74
N TYR A 95 -5.71 -5.61 7.85
CA TYR A 95 -6.69 -4.90 8.68
C TYR A 95 -6.25 -4.85 10.15
N THR A 96 -5.92 -6.01 10.72
CA THR A 96 -5.49 -6.09 12.12
C THR A 96 -4.19 -5.34 12.39
N ALA A 97 -3.21 -5.48 11.50
CA ALA A 97 -1.94 -4.77 11.61
C ALA A 97 -2.15 -3.24 11.56
N THR A 98 -2.97 -2.78 10.63
CA THR A 98 -3.26 -1.34 10.48
C THR A 98 -4.05 -0.79 11.67
N LYS A 99 -5.02 -1.52 12.20
CA LYS A 99 -5.72 -1.12 13.44
C LYS A 99 -4.76 -0.97 14.62
N GLY A 100 -3.81 -1.88 14.76
CA GLY A 100 -2.77 -1.78 15.79
C GLY A 100 -1.90 -0.54 15.62
N GLN A 101 -1.46 -0.24 14.41
CA GLN A 101 -0.67 0.95 14.10
C GLN A 101 -1.44 2.25 14.35
N LEU A 102 -2.69 2.32 13.88
CA LEU A 102 -3.55 3.50 14.10
C LEU A 102 -3.86 3.71 15.58
N GLY A 103 -4.04 2.65 16.35
CA GLY A 103 -4.26 2.73 17.79
C GLY A 103 -3.09 3.30 18.58
N SER A 104 -1.87 3.18 18.05
CA SER A 104 -0.64 3.70 18.67
C SER A 104 -0.29 5.13 18.24
N LEU A 105 -1.04 5.74 17.33
CA LEU A 105 -0.81 7.12 16.90
C LEU A 105 -1.12 8.13 18.02
N SER A 106 -0.35 9.22 18.03
CA SER A 106 -0.70 10.39 18.84
C SER A 106 -2.01 11.02 18.38
N ALA A 107 -2.68 11.77 19.25
CA ALA A 107 -3.93 12.45 18.89
C ALA A 107 -3.78 13.38 17.67
N ALA A 108 -2.65 14.09 17.57
CA ALA A 108 -2.36 14.97 16.45
C ALA A 108 -2.14 14.21 15.14
N ASP A 109 -1.41 13.09 15.18
CA ASP A 109 -1.17 12.25 14.00
C ASP A 109 -2.45 11.56 13.53
N LYS A 110 -3.28 11.13 14.47
CA LYS A 110 -4.60 10.58 14.20
C LYS A 110 -5.48 11.57 13.45
N GLU A 111 -5.58 12.79 13.94
CA GLU A 111 -6.36 13.86 13.31
C GLU A 111 -5.88 14.15 11.90
N LYS A 112 -4.56 14.27 11.71
CA LYS A 112 -3.93 14.48 10.42
C LYS A 112 -4.21 13.34 9.44
N THR A 113 -4.08 12.11 9.89
CA THR A 113 -4.35 10.91 9.07
C THR A 113 -5.82 10.87 8.63
N CYS A 114 -6.73 11.14 9.55
CA CYS A 114 -8.16 11.15 9.23
C CYS A 114 -8.56 12.32 8.33
N ALA A 115 -7.94 13.48 8.46
CA ALA A 115 -8.15 14.62 7.54
C ALA A 115 -7.70 14.28 6.11
N GLN A 116 -6.55 13.63 5.96
CA GLN A 116 -6.06 13.17 4.66
C GLN A 116 -6.99 12.13 4.02
N LEU A 117 -7.46 11.16 4.80
CA LEU A 117 -8.39 10.14 4.31
C LEU A 117 -9.71 10.75 3.84
N LYS A 118 -10.27 11.68 4.59
CA LYS A 118 -11.49 12.40 4.21
C LYS A 118 -11.32 13.22 2.93
N ALA A 119 -10.17 13.86 2.74
CA ALA A 119 -9.86 14.59 1.53
C ALA A 119 -9.83 13.67 0.30
N ILE A 120 -9.23 12.48 0.43
CA ILE A 120 -9.19 11.47 -0.65
C ILE A 120 -10.59 10.94 -0.95
N SER A 121 -11.40 10.70 0.06
CA SER A 121 -12.78 10.22 -0.10
C SER A 121 -13.68 11.25 -0.79
N ALA A 122 -13.47 12.54 -0.53
CA ALA A 122 -14.24 13.62 -1.14
C ALA A 122 -13.94 13.82 -2.63
N THR A 123 -12.75 13.40 -3.10
CA THR A 123 -12.34 13.52 -4.51
C THR A 123 -12.76 12.33 -5.39
N ARG A 124 -13.29 11.26 -4.79
CA ARG A 124 -13.82 10.12 -5.56
C ARG A 124 -15.20 10.44 -6.14
N PRO A 125 -15.39 10.31 -7.46
CA PRO A 125 -16.73 10.35 -8.02
C PRO A 125 -17.54 9.16 -7.49
N GLN A 126 -18.75 9.44 -7.03
CA GLN A 126 -19.73 8.43 -6.61
C GLN A 126 -20.33 7.74 -7.84
#